data_347ab34b301a03002b65878ba732571f
#
_entry.id   347ab34b301a03002b65878ba732571f
#
_cell.length_a   1.000
_cell.length_b   1.000
_cell.length_c   1.000
_cell.angle_alpha   90.00
_cell.angle_beta   90.00
_cell.angle_gamma   90.00
#
_symmetry.space_group_name_H-M   'P 1'
#
loop_
_entity.id
_entity.type
_entity.pdbx_description
1 polymer ?
#
loop_
_entity_poly.entity_id
_entity_poly.type
_entity_poly.pdbx_seq_one_letter_code
_entity_poly.pdbx_strand_id
1 'polypeptide(L)' 'MSEQPKLNPEAQALYDSIHVTVRMCRWFYECGLKEGFTTKQAMELADNYIIALFGGEKS' A
#
# COMPACT_ATOMS: atom_id res chain seq x y z
N MET A 1 0.86 -15.77 18.97
CA MET A 1 0.19 -15.26 18.50
C MET A 1 0.02 -14.01 18.73
N SER A 2 -0.15 -13.33 18.08
CA SER A 2 -0.20 -12.09 18.38
C SER A 2 -1.48 -11.70 18.59
N GLU A 3 -1.70 -10.86 19.37
CA GLU A 3 -2.85 -10.40 19.60
C GLU A 3 -2.99 -9.11 19.15
N GLN A 4 -3.96 -8.69 18.43
CA GLN A 4 -4.13 -7.37 18.06
C GLN A 4 -4.69 -6.57 19.10
N PRO A 5 -4.29 -5.37 19.26
CA PRO A 5 -4.85 -4.48 20.28
C PRO A 5 -6.29 -4.23 19.92
N LYS A 6 -7.09 -3.96 20.94
CA LYS A 6 -8.42 -3.60 20.73
C LYS A 6 -8.49 -2.21 20.29
N LEU A 7 -9.01 -1.91 19.09
CA LEU A 7 -9.10 -0.57 18.58
C LEU A 7 -10.54 -0.14 18.58
N ASN A 8 -10.78 1.14 18.75
CA ASN A 8 -12.13 1.63 18.66
C ASN A 8 -12.51 1.62 17.19
N PRO A 9 -13.79 1.84 16.85
CA PRO A 9 -14.22 1.70 15.46
C PRO A 9 -13.49 2.58 14.48
N GLU A 10 -13.17 3.80 14.90
CA GLU A 10 -12.47 4.67 13.98
C GLU A 10 -11.06 4.22 13.73
N ALA A 11 -10.38 3.81 14.78
CA ALA A 11 -9.02 3.35 14.63
C ALA A 11 -8.98 2.05 13.84
N GLN A 12 -9.99 1.20 14.05
CA GLN A 12 -10.05 -0.05 13.34
C GLN A 12 -10.24 0.19 11.84
N ALA A 13 -11.10 1.14 11.49
CA ALA A 13 -11.34 1.45 10.10
C ALA A 13 -10.06 1.97 9.44
N LEU A 14 -9.32 2.79 10.16
CA LEU A 14 -8.09 3.31 9.63
C LEU A 14 -7.07 2.19 9.44
N TYR A 15 -6.99 1.31 10.41
CA TYR A 15 -6.06 0.20 10.33
C TYR A 15 -6.40 -0.68 9.12
N ASP A 16 -7.69 -0.96 8.91
CA ASP A 16 -8.09 -1.78 7.79
C ASP A 16 -7.75 -1.10 6.47
N SER A 17 -7.93 0.20 6.42
CA SER A 17 -7.63 0.95 5.23
C SER A 17 -6.15 0.87 4.89
N ILE A 18 -5.30 1.01 5.90
CA ILE A 18 -3.87 0.93 5.71
C ILE A 18 -3.49 -0.47 5.25
N HIS A 19 -4.11 -1.48 5.85
CA HIS A 19 -3.81 -2.86 5.51
C HIS A 19 -4.13 -3.12 4.03
N VAL A 20 -5.27 -2.67 3.57
CA VAL A 20 -5.66 -2.86 2.18
C VAL A 20 -4.68 -2.13 1.25
N THR A 21 -4.29 -0.93 1.63
CA THR A 21 -3.37 -0.16 0.81
C THR A 21 -2.03 -0.86 0.68
N VAL A 22 -1.55 -1.42 1.77
CA VAL A 22 -0.27 -2.12 1.75
C VAL A 22 -0.36 -3.36 0.85
N ARG A 23 -1.47 -4.07 0.91
CA ARG A 23 -1.63 -5.24 0.06
C ARG A 23 -1.68 -4.86 -1.40
N MET A 24 -2.35 -3.77 -1.72
CA MET A 24 -2.41 -3.33 -3.10
C MET A 24 -1.04 -2.89 -3.59
N CYS A 25 -0.26 -2.28 -2.70
CA CYS A 25 1.07 -1.87 -3.04
C CYS A 25 1.92 -3.09 -3.38
N ARG A 26 1.77 -4.15 -2.62
CA ARG A 26 2.53 -5.36 -2.86
C ARG A 26 2.13 -6.01 -4.17
N TRP A 27 0.83 -6.04 -4.45
CA TRP A 27 0.37 -6.59 -5.71
C TRP A 27 0.92 -5.79 -6.88
N PHE A 28 0.96 -4.48 -6.73
CA PHE A 28 1.48 -3.61 -7.77
C PHE A 28 2.94 -3.95 -8.02
N TYR A 29 3.67 -4.14 -6.94
CA TYR A 29 5.07 -4.46 -7.03
C TYR A 29 5.28 -5.80 -7.73
N GLU A 30 4.52 -6.80 -7.31
CA GLU A 30 4.67 -8.13 -7.90
C GLU A 30 4.26 -8.15 -9.35
N CYS A 31 3.23 -7.42 -9.70
CA CYS A 31 2.83 -7.33 -11.09
C CYS A 31 3.91 -6.67 -11.91
N GLY A 32 4.54 -5.65 -11.36
CA GLY A 32 5.63 -4.99 -12.07
C GLY A 32 6.75 -5.95 -12.38
N LEU A 33 7.11 -6.77 -11.39
CA LEU A 33 8.17 -7.74 -11.61
C LEU A 33 7.79 -8.73 -12.70
N LYS A 34 6.53 -9.15 -12.68
CA LYS A 34 6.08 -10.10 -13.68
C LYS A 34 6.09 -9.50 -15.06
N GLU A 35 5.86 -8.20 -15.17
CA GLU A 35 5.86 -7.55 -16.46
C GLU A 35 7.27 -7.22 -16.95
N GLY A 36 8.28 -7.53 -16.17
CA GLY A 36 9.63 -7.31 -16.60
C GLY A 36 10.32 -6.09 -16.04
N PHE A 37 9.67 -5.39 -15.13
CA PHE A 37 10.33 -4.25 -14.53
C PHE A 37 11.34 -4.74 -13.53
N THR A 38 12.38 -3.96 -13.30
CA THR A 38 13.36 -4.30 -12.29
C THR A 38 12.74 -4.06 -10.92
N THR A 39 13.40 -4.58 -9.89
CA THR A 39 12.96 -4.37 -8.54
C THR A 39 12.80 -2.88 -8.24
N LYS A 40 13.79 -2.10 -8.64
CA LYS A 40 13.73 -0.69 -8.38
C LYS A 40 12.57 -0.02 -9.11
N GLN A 41 12.35 -0.40 -10.35
CA GLN A 41 11.26 0.18 -11.11
C GLN A 41 9.91 -0.23 -10.53
N ALA A 42 9.78 -1.47 -10.09
CA ALA A 42 8.54 -1.94 -9.52
C ALA A 42 8.24 -1.20 -8.21
N MET A 43 9.27 -0.90 -7.42
CA MET A 43 9.07 -0.16 -6.20
C MET A 43 8.67 1.27 -6.49
N GLU A 44 9.23 1.86 -7.52
CA GLU A 44 8.87 3.22 -7.88
C GLU A 44 7.44 3.29 -8.36
N LEU A 45 6.99 2.28 -9.08
CA LEU A 45 5.62 2.24 -9.52
C LEU A 45 4.68 2.16 -8.32
N ALA A 46 5.03 1.33 -7.35
CA ALA A 46 4.21 1.18 -6.16
C ALA A 46 4.16 2.49 -5.38
N ASP A 47 5.29 3.17 -5.27
CA ASP A 47 5.33 4.44 -4.57
C ASP A 47 4.44 5.46 -5.25
N ASN A 48 4.50 5.53 -6.56
CA ASN A 48 3.69 6.49 -7.30
C ASN A 48 2.22 6.18 -7.12
N TYR A 49 1.88 4.91 -7.06
CA TYR A 49 0.50 4.51 -6.87
C TYR A 49 0.01 4.99 -5.50
N ILE A 50 0.81 4.81 -4.47
CA ILE A 50 0.45 5.23 -3.13
C ILE A 50 0.28 6.74 -3.07
N ILE A 51 1.19 7.47 -3.68
CA ILE A 51 1.11 8.91 -3.69
C ILE A 51 -0.17 9.35 -4.39
N ALA A 52 -0.50 8.71 -5.49
CA ALA A 52 -1.71 9.07 -6.21
C ALA A 52 -2.95 8.79 -5.39
N LEU A 53 -2.94 7.66 -4.67
CA LEU A 53 -4.08 7.32 -3.86
C LEU A 53 -4.31 8.31 -2.75
N PHE A 54 -3.24 8.80 -2.15
CA PHE A 54 -3.39 9.71 -1.05
C PHE A 54 -3.40 11.16 -1.51
N GLY A 55 -3.63 11.35 -2.74
CA GLY A 55 -3.85 12.64 -3.16
C GLY A 55 -2.70 13.40 -3.57
N GLY A 56 -1.65 12.94 -3.32
CA GLY A 56 -0.54 13.59 -3.56
C GLY A 56 -0.49 14.77 -4.28
N GLU A 57 -1.13 15.54 -4.18
CA GLU A 57 -1.01 16.61 -4.80
C GLU A 57 -0.34 17.42 -4.30
N LYS A 58 0.33 17.86 -4.49
CA LYS A 58 1.08 18.50 -3.97
C LYS A 58 0.95 19.55 -4.05
N SER A 59 0.74 19.93 -4.02
CA SER A 59 0.57 20.89 -4.03
C SER A 59 1.14 21.57 -4.38
#